data_2b151278f41ef8cd6a6391f9cfacb613
#
_entry.id   2b151278f41ef8cd6a6391f9cfacb613
#
_cell.length_a   1.000
_cell.length_b   1.000
_cell.length_c   1.000
_cell.angle_alpha   90.00
_cell.angle_beta   90.00
_cell.angle_gamma   90.00
#
_symmetry.space_group_name_H-M   'P 1'
#
loop_
_entity.id
_entity.type
_entity.pdbx_description
1 polymer ?
#
loop_
_entity_poly.entity_id
_entity_poly.type
_entity_poly.pdbx_seq_one_letter_code
_entity_poly.pdbx_strand_id
1 'polypeptide(L)'
;MIALPGGTQVWIAAGITDLRRGFTGLSAQVQTALEQDPFSGHVFVFRGRRGDLIKLLWWDGDGLCLFAKRLERGRFIWPQAQSGTVSLTRAQLSMLLEGIDWRRPQRSHVPELSV
;
A
#
# COMPACT_ATOMS: atom_id res chain seq x y z
N MET A 1 5.41 -8.16 -10.01
CA MET A 1 5.37 -7.14 -8.97
C MET A 1 6.72 -7.08 -8.26
N ILE A 2 6.92 -6.07 -7.45
CA ILE A 2 8.17 -5.81 -6.75
C ILE A 2 8.51 -6.96 -5.80
N ALA A 3 9.73 -7.45 -5.86
CA ALA A 3 10.23 -8.41 -4.87
C ALA A 3 10.68 -7.63 -3.63
N LEU A 4 10.09 -7.93 -2.48
CA LEU A 4 10.42 -7.26 -1.23
C LEU A 4 11.20 -8.20 -0.31
N PRO A 5 12.23 -7.69 0.41
CA PRO A 5 12.94 -8.48 1.39
C PRO A 5 12.02 -9.00 2.49
N GLY A 6 12.42 -10.08 3.15
CA GLY A 6 11.73 -10.56 4.34
C GLY A 6 11.75 -9.49 5.43
N GLY A 7 10.68 -9.41 6.21
CA GLY A 7 10.54 -8.39 7.26
C GLY A 7 10.06 -7.03 6.77
N THR A 8 9.90 -6.83 5.46
CA THR A 8 9.35 -5.58 4.94
C THR A 8 7.91 -5.42 5.39
N GLN A 9 7.62 -4.28 6.01
CA GLN A 9 6.26 -3.88 6.36
C GLN A 9 5.64 -3.09 5.22
N VAL A 10 4.33 -3.21 5.06
CA VAL A 10 3.56 -2.44 4.08
C VAL A 10 2.51 -1.64 4.85
N TRP A 11 2.52 -0.33 4.66
CA TRP A 11 1.62 0.59 5.35
C TRP A 11 0.79 1.37 4.33
N ILE A 12 -0.54 1.35 4.48
CA ILE A 12 -1.41 2.25 3.70
C ILE A 12 -1.64 3.50 4.52
N ALA A 13 -1.33 4.66 3.96
CA ALA A 13 -1.76 5.93 4.52
C ALA A 13 -3.29 6.02 4.36
N ALA A 14 -4.00 6.07 5.48
CA ALA A 14 -5.45 6.17 5.45
C ALA A 14 -5.87 7.55 4.93
N GLY A 15 -7.05 7.61 4.32
CA GLY A 15 -7.55 8.84 3.73
C GLY A 15 -6.96 9.12 2.35
N ILE A 16 -7.28 10.30 1.84
CA ILE A 16 -6.92 10.70 0.47
C ILE A 16 -5.61 11.49 0.51
N THR A 17 -4.71 11.14 -0.40
CA THR A 17 -3.46 11.84 -0.63
C THR A 17 -3.51 12.55 -1.98
N ASP A 18 -2.93 13.74 -2.06
CA ASP A 18 -2.70 14.40 -3.34
C ASP A 18 -1.61 13.68 -4.11
N LEU A 19 -2.00 12.83 -5.06
CA LEU A 19 -1.08 12.00 -5.82
C LEU A 19 -0.36 12.74 -6.95
N ARG A 20 -0.52 14.06 -7.05
CA ARG A 20 0.40 14.88 -7.86
C ARG A 20 1.77 14.97 -7.22
N ARG A 21 1.87 14.68 -5.92
CA ARG A 21 3.14 14.62 -5.19
C ARG A 21 4.00 13.48 -5.72
N GLY A 22 5.29 13.74 -5.83
CA GLY A 22 6.30 12.76 -6.18
C GLY A 22 7.15 12.36 -4.98
N PHE A 23 8.41 12.03 -5.24
CA PHE A 23 9.33 11.54 -4.22
C PHE A 23 9.41 12.44 -2.99
N THR A 24 9.68 13.73 -3.19
CA THR A 24 9.86 14.67 -2.08
C THR A 24 8.60 14.87 -1.27
N GLY A 25 7.47 15.10 -1.96
CA GLY A 25 6.20 15.37 -1.28
C GLY A 25 5.69 14.17 -0.52
N LEU A 26 5.80 12.98 -1.09
CA LEU A 26 5.35 11.75 -0.43
C LEU A 26 6.29 11.36 0.72
N SER A 27 7.61 11.55 0.56
CA SER A 27 8.56 11.33 1.65
C SER A 27 8.28 12.24 2.83
N ALA A 28 8.01 13.52 2.56
CA ALA A 28 7.64 14.47 3.61
C ALA A 28 6.36 14.06 4.32
N GLN A 29 5.37 13.55 3.58
CA GLN A 29 4.14 13.07 4.17
C GLN A 29 4.36 11.84 5.07
N VAL A 30 5.24 10.92 4.67
CA VAL A 30 5.61 9.78 5.51
C VAL A 30 6.20 10.27 6.83
N GLN A 31 7.10 11.25 6.79
CA GLN A 31 7.74 11.77 7.99
C GLN A 31 6.77 12.53 8.88
N THR A 32 5.95 13.40 8.32
CA THR A 32 5.14 14.33 9.10
C THR A 32 3.76 13.78 9.45
N ALA A 33 3.06 13.19 8.48
CA ALA A 33 1.69 12.72 8.72
C ALA A 33 1.66 11.29 9.25
N LEU A 34 2.57 10.44 8.82
CA LEU A 34 2.61 9.04 9.26
C LEU A 34 3.63 8.81 10.38
N GLU A 35 4.47 9.78 10.66
CA GLU A 35 5.52 9.71 11.68
C GLU A 35 6.41 8.47 11.50
N GLN A 36 6.74 8.18 10.24
CA GLN A 36 7.57 7.05 9.85
C GLN A 36 8.80 7.55 9.10
N ASP A 37 9.77 6.66 8.93
CA ASP A 37 10.98 6.95 8.17
C ASP A 37 10.80 6.47 6.73
N PRO A 38 10.78 7.37 5.72
CA PRO A 38 10.66 6.95 4.32
C PRO A 38 11.86 6.15 3.82
N PHE A 39 12.99 6.20 4.52
CA PHE A 39 14.21 5.46 4.18
C PHE A 39 14.33 4.13 4.95
N SER A 40 13.27 3.69 5.61
CA SER A 40 13.27 2.48 6.42
C SER A 40 13.35 1.18 5.61
N GLY A 41 13.05 1.25 4.32
CA GLY A 41 12.88 0.07 3.48
C GLY A 41 11.46 -0.47 3.48
N HIS A 42 10.60 0.03 4.33
CA HIS A 42 9.18 -0.34 4.32
C HIS A 42 8.45 0.34 3.18
N VAL A 43 7.34 -0.24 2.75
CA VAL A 43 6.54 0.26 1.63
C VAL A 43 5.40 1.11 2.17
N PHE A 44 5.25 2.29 1.60
CA PHE A 44 4.16 3.20 1.92
C PHE A 44 3.24 3.34 0.73
N VAL A 45 1.93 3.14 0.96
CA VAL A 45 0.91 3.08 -0.08
C VAL A 45 -0.03 4.28 0.10
N PHE A 46 -0.31 4.97 -0.99
CA PHE A 46 -1.15 6.17 -1.00
C PHE A 46 -2.27 6.03 -2.01
N ARG A 47 -3.46 6.53 -1.64
CA ARG A 47 -4.63 6.54 -2.52
C ARG A 47 -4.95 7.94 -3.00
N GLY A 48 -5.39 8.04 -4.26
CA GLY A 48 -5.95 9.27 -4.79
C GLY A 48 -7.44 9.42 -4.50
N ARG A 49 -7.97 10.61 -4.80
CA ARG A 49 -9.36 10.96 -4.51
C ARG A 49 -10.36 10.00 -5.15
N ARG A 50 -10.13 9.61 -6.41
CA ARG A 50 -11.05 8.74 -7.15
C ARG A 50 -10.97 7.27 -6.76
N GLY A 51 -9.90 6.88 -6.06
CA GLY A 51 -9.68 5.51 -5.67
C GLY A 51 -9.18 4.58 -6.77
N ASP A 52 -8.94 5.09 -7.98
CA ASP A 52 -8.45 4.31 -9.12
C ASP A 52 -6.95 4.44 -9.35
N LEU A 53 -6.28 5.33 -8.61
CA LEU A 53 -4.85 5.56 -8.69
C LEU A 53 -4.20 5.23 -7.36
N ILE A 54 -3.13 4.45 -7.41
CA ILE A 54 -2.32 4.06 -6.27
C ILE A 54 -0.87 4.47 -6.53
N LYS A 55 -0.19 4.94 -5.49
CA LYS A 55 1.27 5.12 -5.52
C LYS A 55 1.89 4.38 -4.36
N LEU A 56 3.05 3.78 -4.62
CA LEU A 56 3.88 3.13 -3.61
C LEU A 56 5.23 3.82 -3.57
N LEU A 57 5.71 4.08 -2.36
CA LEU A 57 7.02 4.69 -2.12
C LEU A 57 7.82 3.78 -1.19
N TRP A 58 9.07 3.48 -1.55
CA TRP A 58 9.96 2.71 -0.68
C TRP A 58 11.42 3.01 -1.01
N TRP A 59 12.27 2.78 -0.02
CA TRP A 59 13.72 2.86 -0.16
C TRP A 59 14.26 1.45 -0.40
N ASP A 60 15.03 1.27 -1.47
CA ASP A 60 15.53 -0.06 -1.85
C ASP A 60 16.98 -0.33 -1.43
N GLY A 61 17.58 0.58 -0.69
CA GLY A 61 18.95 0.47 -0.23
C GLY A 61 19.88 1.53 -0.82
N ASP A 62 19.58 2.03 -2.00
CA ASP A 62 20.37 3.09 -2.64
C ASP A 62 19.53 4.18 -3.28
N GLY A 63 18.23 4.04 -3.33
CA GLY A 63 17.35 5.04 -3.90
C GLY A 63 15.91 4.92 -3.43
N LEU A 64 15.19 6.04 -3.51
CA LEU A 64 13.74 6.03 -3.35
C LEU A 64 13.10 5.56 -4.64
N CYS A 65 12.21 4.58 -4.51
CA CYS A 65 11.45 4.05 -5.61
C CYS A 65 10.00 4.50 -5.51
N LEU A 66 9.42 4.81 -6.65
CA LEU A 66 8.03 5.23 -6.74
C LEU A 66 7.36 4.42 -7.83
N PHE A 67 6.28 3.74 -7.47
CA PHE A 67 5.46 2.98 -8.40
C PHE A 67 4.09 3.62 -8.44
N ALA A 68 3.49 3.71 -9.63
CA ALA A 68 2.14 4.23 -9.78
C ALA A 68 1.34 3.31 -10.71
N LYS A 69 0.09 3.07 -10.35
CA LYS A 69 -0.82 2.30 -11.19
C LYS A 69 -2.20 2.94 -11.17
N ARG A 70 -2.78 3.09 -12.34
CA ARG A 70 -4.18 3.53 -12.49
C ARG A 70 -4.98 2.39 -13.12
N LEU A 71 -6.09 2.04 -12.45
CA LEU A 71 -7.02 1.07 -13.05
C LEU A 71 -7.79 1.73 -14.19
N GLU A 72 -7.88 1.03 -15.32
CA GLU A 72 -8.68 1.51 -16.45
C GLU A 72 -10.17 1.48 -16.13
N ARG A 73 -10.58 0.55 -15.28
CA ARG A 73 -11.96 0.40 -14.84
C ARG A 73 -11.99 0.08 -13.36
N GLY A 74 -12.98 0.64 -12.67
CA GLY A 74 -13.20 0.36 -11.27
C GLY A 74 -12.23 1.11 -10.36
N ARG A 75 -12.14 0.62 -9.14
CA ARG A 75 -11.33 1.21 -8.08
C ARG A 75 -10.60 0.12 -7.34
N PHE A 76 -9.46 0.48 -6.76
CA PHE A 76 -8.83 -0.38 -5.76
C PHE A 76 -9.74 -0.48 -4.53
N ILE A 77 -9.59 -1.55 -3.77
CA ILE A 77 -10.33 -1.73 -2.52
C ILE A 77 -9.51 -1.08 -1.41
N TRP A 78 -10.01 0.01 -0.86
CA TRP A 78 -9.32 0.78 0.16
C TRP A 78 -9.84 0.45 1.54
N PRO A 79 -8.99 0.58 2.60
CA PRO A 79 -9.48 0.45 3.96
C PRO A 79 -10.46 1.58 4.29
N GLN A 80 -11.39 1.32 5.20
CA GLN A 80 -12.38 2.31 5.59
C GLN A 80 -11.86 3.32 6.61
N ALA A 81 -10.65 3.13 7.13
CA ALA A 81 -10.03 4.06 8.06
C ALA A 81 -9.86 5.43 7.40
N GLN A 82 -10.08 6.49 8.18
CA GLN A 82 -10.03 7.87 7.72
C GLN A 82 -8.70 8.54 8.06
N SER A 83 -7.94 8.00 9.00
CA SER A 83 -6.68 8.58 9.45
C SER A 83 -5.74 7.48 9.93
N GLY A 84 -4.45 7.83 10.04
CA GLY A 84 -3.41 6.92 10.47
C GLY A 84 -2.93 6.01 9.36
N THR A 85 -2.53 4.81 9.71
CA THR A 85 -2.02 3.81 8.76
C THR A 85 -2.70 2.47 8.98
N VAL A 86 -2.78 1.70 7.91
CA VAL A 86 -3.26 0.33 7.94
C VAL A 86 -2.15 -0.57 7.45
N SER A 87 -1.83 -1.61 8.22
CA SER A 87 -0.79 -2.57 7.85
C SER A 87 -1.33 -3.63 6.89
N LEU A 88 -0.53 -3.97 5.89
CA LEU A 88 -0.83 -5.06 4.96
C LEU A 88 0.28 -6.09 4.97
N THR A 89 -0.10 -7.34 4.73
CA THR A 89 0.88 -8.36 4.35
C THR A 89 1.30 -8.15 2.90
N ARG A 90 2.41 -8.78 2.49
CA ARG A 90 2.83 -8.73 1.08
C ARG A 90 1.78 -9.34 0.16
N ALA A 91 1.13 -10.42 0.59
CA ALA A 91 0.06 -11.04 -0.17
C ALA A 91 -1.14 -10.10 -0.33
N GLN A 92 -1.51 -9.38 0.72
CA GLN A 92 -2.57 -8.38 0.65
C GLN A 92 -2.22 -7.23 -0.28
N LEU A 93 -0.95 -6.79 -0.28
CA LEU A 93 -0.50 -5.75 -1.21
C LEU A 93 -0.65 -6.23 -2.66
N SER A 94 -0.30 -7.48 -2.95
CA SER A 94 -0.47 -8.03 -4.29
C SER A 94 -1.94 -8.03 -4.71
N MET A 95 -2.83 -8.43 -3.82
CA MET A 95 -4.27 -8.38 -4.09
C MET A 95 -4.77 -6.97 -4.31
N LEU A 96 -4.34 -6.03 -3.46
CA LEU A 96 -4.71 -4.61 -3.61
C LEU A 96 -4.31 -4.11 -4.99
N LEU A 97 -3.08 -4.39 -5.44
CA LEU A 97 -2.58 -3.92 -6.73
C LEU A 97 -3.32 -4.52 -7.92
N GLU A 98 -3.94 -5.68 -7.75
CA GLU A 98 -4.74 -6.32 -8.80
C GLU A 98 -6.21 -5.92 -8.75
N GLY A 99 -6.60 -5.08 -7.79
CA GLY A 99 -8.00 -4.69 -7.63
C GLY A 99 -8.85 -5.78 -6.98
N ILE A 100 -8.22 -6.73 -6.31
CA ILE A 100 -8.90 -7.84 -5.63
C ILE A 100 -9.14 -7.43 -4.17
N ASP A 101 -10.28 -7.87 -3.61
CA ASP A 101 -10.58 -7.58 -2.22
C ASP A 101 -9.63 -8.35 -1.29
N TRP A 102 -8.71 -7.60 -0.69
CA TRP A 102 -7.68 -8.12 0.22
C TRP A 102 -8.14 -8.15 1.68
N ARG A 103 -9.28 -7.53 1.98
CA ARG A 103 -9.75 -7.35 3.35
C ARG A 103 -10.23 -8.66 3.96
N ARG A 104 -10.76 -9.56 3.12
CA ARG A 104 -11.26 -10.86 3.53
C ARG A 104 -10.76 -11.94 2.58
N PRO A 105 -9.44 -12.18 2.56
CA PRO A 105 -8.91 -13.20 1.68
C PRO A 105 -9.46 -14.57 2.06
N GLN A 106 -9.94 -15.31 1.07
CA GLN A 106 -10.37 -16.68 1.27
C GLN A 106 -9.28 -17.63 0.84
N ARG A 107 -9.06 -18.67 1.63
CA ARG A 107 -8.14 -19.72 1.25
C ARG A 107 -8.78 -20.59 0.18
N SER A 108 -7.98 -21.06 -0.78
CA SER A 108 -8.43 -22.02 -1.77
C SER A 108 -8.77 -23.37 -1.13
N HIS A 109 -8.19 -23.65 0.03
CA HIS A 109 -8.46 -24.82 0.83
C HIS A 109 -8.82 -24.38 2.24
N VAL A 110 -10.02 -24.76 2.69
CA VAL A 110 -10.44 -24.50 4.06
C VAL A 110 -9.93 -25.63 4.93
N PRO A 111 -9.17 -25.33 6.00
CA PRO A 111 -8.73 -26.38 6.91
C PRO A 111 -9.90 -27.18 7.46
N GLU A 112 -9.71 -28.46 7.60
CA GLU A 112 -10.76 -29.36 8.09
C GLU A 112 -10.88 -29.25 9.59
N LEU A 113 -11.65 -28.29 10.03
CA LEU A 113 -11.77 -27.97 11.45
C LEU A 113 -12.76 -28.84 12.18
N SER A 114 -13.68 -29.39 11.46
CA SER A 114 -14.80 -30.09 12.07
C SER A 114 -14.56 -31.56 12.23
N VAL A 115 -13.50 -32.03 11.73
CA VAL A 115 -13.23 -33.47 11.78
C VAL A 115 -12.22 -33.80 12.80
#